data_979a78034b8facbb60ef9a4c46745161
#
_entry.id   979a78034b8facbb60ef9a4c46745161
#
_cell.length_a   1.000
_cell.length_b   1.000
_cell.length_c   1.000
_cell.angle_alpha   90.00
_cell.angle_beta   90.00
_cell.angle_gamma   90.00
#
_symmetry.space_group_name_H-M   'P 1'
#
loop_
_entity.id
_entity.type
_entity.pdbx_description
1 polymer ?
#
loop_
_entity_poly.entity_id
_entity_poly.type
_entity_poly.pdbx_seq_one_letter_code
_entity_poly.pdbx_strand_id
1 'polypeptide(L)'
;IVEKCMLNLEHGKYKQLEFGNLHANLTLDKDGVLSLQSNKFDIAEGISTLRVRADLIKNKYYLRLGVKDVNSTTMADALLGLPREISGKAMGLIELNSDADLKLNGNIKFNIQNGTIEKVGYVEYILKVASLFRNPLAMITPTTFGDLVNIPNGNFDVIKGDLKLKDNVIERLMIKSSAPQLGSFIIGRYDLTTG
;
A
#
# COMPACT_ATOMS: atom_id res chain seq x y z
N ILE A 1 6.49 -12.16 31.05
CA ILE A 1 6.20 -13.34 30.20
C ILE A 1 6.19 -12.83 28.78
N VAL A 2 6.88 -13.50 27.89
CA VAL A 2 6.81 -13.24 26.45
C VAL A 2 6.03 -14.39 25.85
N GLU A 3 4.86 -14.08 25.31
CA GLU A 3 4.05 -15.07 24.62
C GLU A 3 4.44 -15.10 23.14
N LYS A 4 4.63 -16.32 22.62
CA LYS A 4 4.98 -16.55 21.23
C LYS A 4 3.98 -17.50 20.59
N CYS A 5 3.52 -17.13 19.41
CA CYS A 5 2.66 -17.95 18.57
C CYS A 5 3.22 -17.99 17.15
N MET A 6 3.11 -19.14 16.53
CA MET A 6 3.43 -19.30 15.11
C MET A 6 2.14 -19.42 14.32
N LEU A 7 1.94 -18.52 13.37
CA LEU A 7 0.82 -18.54 12.44
C LEU A 7 1.30 -19.16 11.13
N ASN A 8 0.68 -20.28 10.77
CA ASN A 8 0.94 -20.93 9.49
C ASN A 8 -0.37 -20.96 8.70
N LEU A 9 -0.35 -20.39 7.51
CA LEU A 9 -1.49 -20.34 6.62
C LEU A 9 -1.03 -20.74 5.21
N GLU A 10 -1.46 -21.91 4.76
CA GLU A 10 -1.10 -22.42 3.44
C GLU A 10 -1.78 -21.62 2.33
N HIS A 11 -3.07 -21.35 2.50
CA HIS A 11 -3.88 -20.60 1.53
C HIS A 11 -4.88 -19.71 2.25
N GLY A 12 -5.11 -18.53 1.68
CA GLY A 12 -6.14 -17.61 2.12
C GLY A 12 -6.59 -16.71 0.98
N LYS A 13 -7.76 -16.12 1.14
CA LYS A 13 -8.33 -15.19 0.16
C LYS A 13 -9.02 -14.04 0.86
N TYR A 14 -8.76 -12.84 0.37
CA TYR A 14 -9.47 -11.64 0.74
C TYR A 14 -9.96 -10.93 -0.51
N LYS A 15 -11.26 -10.94 -0.77
CA LYS A 15 -11.86 -10.53 -2.05
C LYS A 15 -11.21 -11.31 -3.21
N GLN A 16 -10.59 -10.61 -4.16
CA GLN A 16 -9.86 -11.22 -5.29
C GLN A 16 -8.39 -11.53 -4.96
N LEU A 17 -7.89 -11.07 -3.81
CA LEU A 17 -6.51 -11.22 -3.41
C LEU A 17 -6.28 -12.60 -2.79
N GLU A 18 -5.55 -13.43 -3.48
CA GLU A 18 -5.09 -14.72 -2.98
C GLU A 18 -3.71 -14.55 -2.33
N PHE A 19 -3.51 -15.22 -1.21
CA PHE A 19 -2.24 -15.26 -0.51
C PHE A 19 -2.00 -16.66 0.05
N GLY A 20 -0.74 -17.01 0.18
CA GLY A 20 -0.36 -18.34 0.63
C GLY A 20 1.03 -18.41 1.20
N ASN A 21 1.38 -19.63 1.70
CA ASN A 21 2.67 -19.90 2.31
C ASN A 21 3.07 -18.86 3.38
N LEU A 22 2.07 -18.36 4.11
CA LEU A 22 2.27 -17.36 5.16
C LEU A 22 2.73 -18.05 6.43
N HIS A 23 4.01 -17.89 6.76
CA HIS A 23 4.60 -18.27 8.03
C HIS A 23 4.96 -17.01 8.80
N ALA A 24 4.26 -16.74 9.89
CA ALA A 24 4.46 -15.54 10.68
C ALA A 24 4.71 -15.86 12.15
N ASN A 25 5.64 -15.12 12.73
CA ASN A 25 5.87 -15.13 14.17
C ASN A 25 5.08 -14.00 14.81
N LEU A 26 4.22 -14.34 15.75
CA LEU A 26 3.46 -13.41 16.56
C LEU A 26 4.04 -13.46 17.99
N THR A 27 4.39 -12.30 18.53
CA THR A 27 4.90 -12.18 19.89
C THR A 27 4.19 -11.06 20.63
N LEU A 28 3.86 -11.29 21.89
CA LEU A 28 3.41 -10.25 22.82
C LEU A 28 4.42 -10.19 23.97
N ASP A 29 5.05 -9.04 24.17
CA ASP A 29 6.00 -8.88 25.25
C ASP A 29 5.34 -8.34 26.54
N LYS A 30 6.12 -8.32 27.63
CA LYS A 30 5.67 -7.83 28.94
C LYS A 30 5.31 -6.35 28.98
N ASP A 31 5.83 -5.58 28.01
CA ASP A 31 5.61 -4.15 27.88
C ASP A 31 4.39 -3.84 26.99
N GLY A 32 3.58 -4.88 26.65
CA GLY A 32 2.37 -4.74 25.87
C GLY A 32 2.61 -4.50 24.37
N VAL A 33 3.80 -4.85 23.86
CA VAL A 33 4.10 -4.72 22.44
C VAL A 33 3.79 -6.01 21.71
N LEU A 34 2.81 -5.96 20.83
CA LEU A 34 2.47 -7.02 19.88
C LEU A 34 3.34 -6.85 18.63
N SER A 35 3.99 -7.94 18.22
CA SER A 35 4.79 -7.94 16.99
C SER A 35 4.40 -9.13 16.11
N LEU A 36 4.14 -8.88 14.84
CA LEU A 36 3.91 -9.88 13.80
C LEU A 36 4.97 -9.74 12.73
N GLN A 37 5.65 -10.83 12.38
CA GLN A 37 6.65 -10.83 11.34
C GLN A 37 6.53 -12.05 10.43
N SER A 38 6.47 -11.82 9.12
CA SER A 38 6.66 -12.82 8.08
C SER A 38 7.75 -12.37 7.13
N ASN A 39 8.74 -13.22 6.90
CA ASN A 39 9.89 -12.89 6.04
C ASN A 39 9.59 -13.15 4.56
N LYS A 40 8.61 -14.00 4.27
CA LYS A 40 8.18 -14.30 2.91
C LYS A 40 6.80 -14.95 2.95
N PHE A 41 5.91 -14.51 2.08
CA PHE A 41 4.65 -15.19 1.76
C PHE A 41 4.23 -14.83 0.34
N ASP A 42 3.40 -15.65 -0.26
CA ASP A 42 2.89 -15.44 -1.62
C ASP A 42 1.67 -14.54 -1.57
N ILE A 43 1.57 -13.60 -2.52
CA ILE A 43 0.43 -12.68 -2.65
C ILE A 43 0.32 -12.20 -4.10
N ALA A 44 -0.88 -12.23 -4.67
CA ALA A 44 -1.15 -11.70 -6.01
C ALA A 44 -0.09 -12.13 -7.05
N GLU A 45 0.20 -13.41 -7.13
CA GLU A 45 1.19 -14.02 -8.04
C GLU A 45 2.67 -13.62 -7.78
N GLY A 46 2.94 -12.83 -6.78
CA GLY A 46 4.28 -12.41 -6.38
C GLY A 46 4.58 -12.77 -4.94
N ILE A 47 5.57 -12.12 -4.37
CA ILE A 47 6.02 -12.37 -3.00
C ILE A 47 5.97 -11.11 -2.14
N SER A 48 5.74 -11.29 -0.85
CA SER A 48 5.67 -10.21 0.12
C SER A 48 6.45 -10.52 1.40
N THR A 49 6.80 -9.46 2.10
CA THR A 49 7.34 -9.47 3.46
C THR A 49 6.49 -8.57 4.33
N LEU A 50 6.23 -8.95 5.57
CA LEU A 50 5.39 -8.20 6.50
C LEU A 50 6.06 -8.07 7.86
N ARG A 51 6.05 -6.86 8.41
CA ARG A 51 6.34 -6.60 9.81
C ARG A 51 5.34 -5.59 10.35
N VAL A 52 4.63 -6.00 11.39
CA VAL A 52 3.72 -5.14 12.15
C VAL A 52 4.20 -5.10 13.59
N ARG A 53 4.16 -3.95 14.20
CA ARG A 53 4.39 -3.77 15.63
C ARG A 53 3.35 -2.81 16.17
N ALA A 54 2.71 -3.19 17.27
CA ALA A 54 1.70 -2.41 17.96
C ALA A 54 2.06 -2.31 19.45
N ASP A 55 2.41 -1.12 19.92
CA ASP A 55 2.53 -0.82 21.34
C ASP A 55 1.13 -0.47 21.84
N LEU A 56 0.48 -1.43 22.47
CA LEU A 56 -0.92 -1.34 22.91
C LEU A 56 -1.09 -0.38 24.11
N ILE A 57 -0.03 -0.13 24.86
CA ILE A 57 -0.03 0.78 26.00
C ILE A 57 0.15 2.23 25.53
N LYS A 58 1.08 2.46 24.63
CA LYS A 58 1.39 3.81 24.11
C LYS A 58 0.59 4.19 22.88
N ASN A 59 -0.28 3.28 22.39
CA ASN A 59 -1.09 3.46 21.18
C ASN A 59 -0.27 3.83 19.94
N LYS A 60 0.88 3.15 19.74
CA LYS A 60 1.79 3.40 18.62
C LYS A 60 1.87 2.19 17.72
N TYR A 61 1.85 2.42 16.43
CA TYR A 61 1.84 1.38 15.43
C TYR A 61 3.00 1.55 14.44
N TYR A 62 3.52 0.45 13.97
CA TYR A 62 4.50 0.38 12.89
C TYR A 62 4.08 -0.71 11.93
N LEU A 63 4.13 -0.40 10.63
CA LEU A 63 3.90 -1.31 9.53
C LEU A 63 5.07 -1.20 8.55
N ARG A 64 5.62 -2.34 8.17
CA ARG A 64 6.48 -2.46 6.99
C ARG A 64 5.96 -3.59 6.12
N LEU A 65 5.62 -3.26 4.89
CA LEU A 65 5.14 -4.20 3.86
C LEU A 65 6.01 -4.02 2.63
N GLY A 66 6.73 -5.07 2.27
CA GLY A 66 7.46 -5.15 1.00
C GLY A 66 6.73 -6.08 0.04
N VAL A 67 6.60 -5.70 -1.21
CA VAL A 67 6.04 -6.55 -2.28
C VAL A 67 6.99 -6.59 -3.47
N LYS A 68 7.06 -7.75 -4.13
CA LYS A 68 7.89 -7.95 -5.31
C LYS A 68 7.16 -8.80 -6.34
N ASP A 69 7.15 -8.33 -7.59
CA ASP A 69 6.58 -8.99 -8.76
C ASP A 69 5.09 -9.34 -8.63
N VAL A 70 4.35 -8.59 -7.80
CA VAL A 70 2.91 -8.80 -7.59
C VAL A 70 2.09 -8.30 -8.78
N ASN A 71 0.96 -8.93 -9.05
CA ASN A 71 -0.01 -8.49 -10.05
C ASN A 71 -0.70 -7.21 -9.56
N SER A 72 -0.43 -6.08 -10.24
CA SER A 72 -0.96 -4.79 -9.82
C SER A 72 -2.47 -4.67 -9.97
N THR A 73 -3.07 -5.35 -10.93
CA THR A 73 -4.54 -5.40 -11.12
C THR A 73 -5.22 -6.04 -9.92
N THR A 74 -4.74 -7.21 -9.51
CA THR A 74 -5.30 -7.95 -8.36
C THR A 74 -5.13 -7.15 -7.06
N MET A 75 -3.96 -6.54 -6.87
CA MET A 75 -3.70 -5.69 -5.70
C MET A 75 -4.59 -4.44 -5.69
N ALA A 76 -4.72 -3.76 -6.81
CA ALA A 76 -5.54 -2.56 -6.93
C ALA A 76 -7.04 -2.85 -6.75
N ASP A 77 -7.55 -3.95 -7.33
CA ASP A 77 -8.93 -4.37 -7.16
C ASP A 77 -9.24 -4.71 -5.69
N ALA A 78 -8.43 -5.57 -5.08
CA ALA A 78 -8.69 -6.03 -3.72
C ALA A 78 -8.55 -4.93 -2.67
N LEU A 79 -7.53 -4.08 -2.78
CA LEU A 79 -7.22 -3.08 -1.78
C LEU A 79 -7.90 -1.73 -2.02
N LEU A 80 -8.11 -1.35 -3.28
CA LEU A 80 -8.56 -0.01 -3.64
C LEU A 80 -9.94 0.00 -4.31
N GLY A 81 -10.47 -1.18 -4.66
CA GLY A 81 -11.71 -1.27 -5.42
C GLY A 81 -11.61 -0.68 -6.82
N LEU A 82 -10.44 -0.84 -7.48
CA LEU A 82 -10.12 -0.34 -8.82
C LEU A 82 -9.96 -1.52 -9.79
N PRO A 83 -11.06 -2.17 -10.21
CA PRO A 83 -10.98 -3.35 -11.04
C PRO A 83 -10.43 -3.01 -12.43
N ARG A 84 -9.35 -3.69 -12.84
CA ARG A 84 -8.74 -3.62 -14.16
C ARG A 84 -8.24 -2.25 -14.63
N GLU A 85 -8.19 -1.26 -13.74
CA GLU A 85 -7.81 0.10 -14.12
C GLU A 85 -6.32 0.26 -14.32
N ILE A 86 -5.52 -0.58 -13.67
CA ILE A 86 -4.07 -0.60 -13.84
C ILE A 86 -3.57 -2.04 -13.88
N SER A 87 -2.74 -2.35 -14.86
CA SER A 87 -2.10 -3.67 -14.97
C SER A 87 -0.58 -3.55 -14.91
N GLY A 88 0.10 -4.69 -14.83
CA GLY A 88 1.55 -4.78 -14.79
C GLY A 88 2.08 -5.51 -13.56
N LYS A 89 3.40 -5.65 -13.49
CA LYS A 89 4.08 -6.22 -12.31
C LYS A 89 4.54 -5.10 -11.39
N ALA A 90 4.08 -5.17 -10.15
CA ALA A 90 4.39 -4.17 -9.14
C ALA A 90 5.42 -4.67 -8.13
N MET A 91 6.30 -3.76 -7.72
CA MET A 91 7.17 -3.90 -6.56
C MET A 91 7.07 -2.64 -5.70
N GLY A 92 7.21 -2.78 -4.40
CA GLY A 92 7.11 -1.63 -3.52
C GLY A 92 7.49 -1.91 -2.09
N LEU A 93 7.67 -0.82 -1.36
CA LEU A 93 7.92 -0.80 0.06
C LEU A 93 7.05 0.26 0.71
N ILE A 94 6.30 -0.14 1.70
CA ILE A 94 5.51 0.71 2.56
C ILE A 94 6.10 0.63 3.96
N GLU A 95 6.49 1.77 4.51
CA GLU A 95 6.95 1.91 5.88
C GLU A 95 6.15 3.02 6.54
N LEU A 96 5.31 2.67 7.49
CA LEU A 96 4.45 3.61 8.20
C LEU A 96 4.61 3.43 9.71
N ASN A 97 4.52 4.51 10.42
CA ASN A 97 4.39 4.53 11.86
C ASN A 97 3.33 5.55 12.28
N SER A 98 2.71 5.32 13.42
CA SER A 98 1.88 6.32 14.07
C SER A 98 2.52 6.80 15.37
N ASP A 99 2.20 8.02 15.76
CA ASP A 99 2.42 8.50 17.13
C ASP A 99 1.25 8.07 18.05
N ALA A 100 1.27 8.55 19.29
CA ALA A 100 0.21 8.27 20.27
C ALA A 100 -1.15 8.90 19.89
N ASP A 101 -1.16 9.96 19.11
CA ASP A 101 -2.35 10.64 18.58
C ASP A 101 -2.84 10.02 17.27
N LEU A 102 -2.28 8.88 16.87
CA LEU A 102 -2.56 8.15 15.62
C LEU A 102 -2.22 8.96 14.34
N LYS A 103 -1.34 9.95 14.43
CA LYS A 103 -0.83 10.65 13.26
C LYS A 103 0.15 9.74 12.51
N LEU A 104 -0.09 9.59 11.22
CA LEU A 104 0.71 8.73 10.35
C LEU A 104 1.93 9.45 9.82
N ASN A 105 3.06 8.75 9.91
CA ASN A 105 4.35 9.16 9.38
C ASN A 105 4.97 8.00 8.59
N GLY A 106 5.73 8.30 7.54
CA GLY A 106 6.45 7.24 6.84
C GLY A 106 6.72 7.51 5.38
N ASN A 107 7.06 6.43 4.68
CA ASN A 107 7.41 6.48 3.26
C ASN A 107 6.73 5.35 2.51
N ILE A 108 6.30 5.64 1.28
CA ILE A 108 5.79 4.65 0.33
C ILE A 108 6.58 4.80 -0.95
N LYS A 109 7.18 3.72 -1.42
CA LYS A 109 7.85 3.67 -2.72
C LYS A 109 7.31 2.51 -3.51
N PHE A 110 7.00 2.74 -4.77
CA PHE A 110 6.55 1.67 -5.66
C PHE A 110 7.07 1.86 -7.08
N ASN A 111 7.07 0.75 -7.80
CA ASN A 111 7.40 0.68 -9.21
C ASN A 111 6.48 -0.36 -9.86
N ILE A 112 5.78 0.03 -10.92
CA ILE A 112 4.93 -0.85 -11.73
C ILE A 112 5.53 -0.87 -13.12
N GLN A 113 5.69 -2.04 -13.70
CA GLN A 113 6.35 -2.23 -14.99
C GLN A 113 5.45 -2.94 -15.99
N ASN A 114 5.63 -2.59 -17.26
CA ASN A 114 5.03 -3.27 -18.41
C ASN A 114 3.52 -3.45 -18.27
N GLY A 115 2.81 -2.36 -18.14
CA GLY A 115 1.38 -2.39 -17.87
C GLY A 115 0.56 -1.47 -18.76
N THR A 116 -0.74 -1.48 -18.45
CA THR A 116 -1.74 -0.60 -19.07
C THR A 116 -2.47 0.20 -17.99
N ILE A 117 -2.96 1.36 -18.38
CA ILE A 117 -3.87 2.17 -17.57
C ILE A 117 -5.16 2.33 -18.35
N GLU A 118 -6.26 2.02 -17.69
CA GLU A 118 -7.61 2.21 -18.20
C GLU A 118 -8.39 3.06 -17.19
N LYS A 119 -8.85 4.22 -17.61
CA LYS A 119 -9.84 5.06 -16.91
C LYS A 119 -9.47 5.74 -15.59
N VAL A 120 -8.23 5.69 -15.10
CA VAL A 120 -7.88 6.28 -13.80
C VAL A 120 -6.99 7.50 -13.93
N GLY A 121 -7.31 8.55 -13.18
CA GLY A 121 -6.33 9.58 -12.83
C GLY A 121 -5.29 9.02 -11.84
N TYR A 122 -3.99 9.12 -12.15
CA TYR A 122 -2.91 8.67 -11.24
C TYR A 122 -3.04 9.25 -9.83
N VAL A 123 -3.51 10.48 -9.72
CA VAL A 123 -3.70 11.17 -8.44
C VAL A 123 -4.77 10.47 -7.62
N GLU A 124 -5.88 10.07 -8.24
CA GLU A 124 -6.95 9.32 -7.57
C GLU A 124 -6.46 7.99 -7.03
N TYR A 125 -5.67 7.25 -7.82
CA TYR A 125 -5.05 5.99 -7.37
C TYR A 125 -4.18 6.20 -6.13
N ILE A 126 -3.35 7.22 -6.11
CA ILE A 126 -2.45 7.48 -4.99
C ILE A 126 -3.19 7.99 -3.76
N LEU A 127 -4.18 8.84 -3.96
CA LEU A 127 -5.02 9.31 -2.86
C LEU A 127 -5.84 8.16 -2.26
N LYS A 128 -6.31 7.21 -3.07
CA LYS A 128 -6.93 5.96 -2.59
C LYS A 128 -5.93 5.11 -1.82
N VAL A 129 -4.71 4.92 -2.31
CA VAL A 129 -3.65 4.23 -1.55
C VAL A 129 -3.40 4.92 -0.22
N ALA A 130 -3.26 6.23 -0.20
CA ALA A 130 -3.06 7.00 1.02
C ALA A 130 -4.25 6.89 2.00
N SER A 131 -5.49 6.87 1.50
CA SER A 131 -6.69 6.76 2.31
C SER A 131 -6.85 5.41 3.00
N LEU A 132 -6.29 4.33 2.45
CA LEU A 132 -6.27 3.01 3.09
C LEU A 132 -5.58 3.03 4.46
N PHE A 133 -4.58 3.89 4.62
CA PHE A 133 -3.83 3.99 5.87
C PHE A 133 -4.53 4.84 6.92
N ARG A 134 -5.43 5.73 6.52
CA ARG A 134 -6.24 6.53 7.45
C ARG A 134 -7.29 5.69 8.18
N ASN A 135 -7.92 4.77 7.49
CA ASN A 135 -8.92 3.90 8.06
C ASN A 135 -8.96 2.56 7.31
N PRO A 136 -8.24 1.54 7.80
CA PRO A 136 -8.23 0.21 7.18
C PRO A 136 -9.62 -0.43 7.06
N LEU A 137 -10.59 0.04 7.87
CA LEU A 137 -11.98 -0.40 7.84
C LEU A 137 -12.85 0.41 6.87
N ALA A 138 -12.39 1.58 6.43
CA ALA A 138 -13.13 2.45 5.49
C ALA A 138 -12.97 2.05 4.01
N MET A 139 -12.50 0.85 3.73
CA MET A 139 -12.42 0.27 2.37
C MET A 139 -13.78 0.20 1.64
N ILE A 140 -14.86 0.75 2.20
CA ILE A 140 -16.23 0.50 1.75
C ILE A 140 -16.87 1.69 1.05
N THR A 141 -16.31 2.90 1.10
CA THR A 141 -16.92 4.06 0.45
C THR A 141 -16.03 4.70 -0.62
N PRO A 142 -16.46 4.68 -1.90
CA PRO A 142 -15.80 5.46 -2.94
C PRO A 142 -16.12 6.95 -2.71
N THR A 143 -15.15 7.71 -2.24
CA THR A 143 -15.21 9.17 -2.34
C THR A 143 -14.71 9.56 -3.73
N THR A 144 -15.56 10.16 -4.51
CA THR A 144 -15.26 10.79 -5.80
C THR A 144 -14.27 11.93 -5.58
N PHE A 145 -12.99 11.70 -5.89
CA PHE A 145 -12.04 12.79 -6.09
C PHE A 145 -12.16 13.21 -7.55
N GLY A 146 -12.52 14.47 -7.76
CA GLY A 146 -12.73 15.00 -9.09
C GLY A 146 -11.51 14.96 -9.99
N ASP A 147 -11.73 15.14 -11.28
CA ASP A 147 -10.85 15.05 -12.45
C ASP A 147 -9.57 15.90 -12.37
N LEU A 148 -8.67 15.62 -11.45
CA LEU A 148 -7.49 16.46 -11.23
C LEU A 148 -6.36 16.22 -12.23
N VAL A 149 -6.27 15.05 -12.85
CA VAL A 149 -5.31 14.79 -13.94
C VAL A 149 -5.85 13.69 -14.85
N ASN A 150 -6.17 14.06 -16.07
CA ASN A 150 -6.57 13.09 -17.09
C ASN A 150 -5.29 12.52 -17.74
N ILE A 151 -4.88 11.32 -17.36
CA ILE A 151 -3.81 10.60 -18.03
C ILE A 151 -4.43 9.74 -19.11
N PRO A 152 -3.98 9.85 -20.35
CA PRO A 152 -4.54 9.07 -21.44
C PRO A 152 -4.40 7.58 -21.16
N ASN A 153 -5.45 6.83 -21.45
CA ASN A 153 -5.41 5.37 -21.46
C ASN A 153 -4.27 4.89 -22.36
N GLY A 154 -3.55 3.88 -21.92
CA GLY A 154 -2.51 3.33 -22.76
C GLY A 154 -1.51 2.46 -22.04
N ASN A 155 -0.56 1.98 -22.82
CA ASN A 155 0.56 1.19 -22.33
C ASN A 155 1.62 2.09 -21.70
N PHE A 156 2.25 1.61 -20.65
CA PHE A 156 3.42 2.25 -20.06
C PHE A 156 4.54 1.22 -19.83
N ASP A 157 5.78 1.67 -19.89
CA ASP A 157 6.95 0.86 -19.57
C ASP A 157 7.15 0.79 -18.05
N VAL A 158 7.03 1.96 -17.40
CA VAL A 158 7.25 2.06 -15.96
C VAL A 158 6.48 3.22 -15.34
N ILE A 159 5.93 2.96 -14.14
CA ILE A 159 5.42 3.98 -13.23
C ILE A 159 6.16 3.85 -11.91
N LYS A 160 6.77 4.93 -11.43
CA LYS A 160 7.44 5.01 -10.14
C LYS A 160 6.79 6.05 -9.26
N GLY A 161 6.55 5.67 -8.00
CA GLY A 161 6.05 6.59 -6.97
C GLY A 161 6.98 6.64 -5.76
N ASP A 162 7.12 7.84 -5.20
CA ASP A 162 7.80 8.13 -3.94
C ASP A 162 6.95 9.12 -3.15
N LEU A 163 6.41 8.66 -2.03
CA LEU A 163 5.56 9.44 -1.15
C LEU A 163 6.21 9.52 0.23
N LYS A 164 6.19 10.71 0.81
CA LYS A 164 6.58 10.93 2.20
C LYS A 164 5.40 11.49 2.98
N LEU A 165 5.01 10.77 4.03
CA LEU A 165 3.96 11.17 4.97
C LEU A 165 4.59 11.76 6.22
N LYS A 166 3.97 12.84 6.72
CA LYS A 166 4.26 13.41 8.03
C LYS A 166 2.97 13.98 8.62
N ASP A 167 2.63 13.55 9.83
CA ASP A 167 1.46 14.01 10.59
C ASP A 167 0.16 13.97 9.77
N ASN A 168 -0.10 12.86 9.07
CA ASN A 168 -1.23 12.66 8.14
C ASN A 168 -1.17 13.54 6.87
N VAL A 169 -0.07 14.22 6.58
CA VAL A 169 0.12 15.00 5.36
C VAL A 169 1.11 14.30 4.45
N ILE A 170 0.74 14.11 3.20
CA ILE A 170 1.71 13.74 2.15
C ILE A 170 2.49 15.01 1.82
N GLU A 171 3.66 15.17 2.46
CA GLU A 171 4.53 16.34 2.24
C GLU A 171 5.19 16.31 0.86
N ARG A 172 5.45 15.11 0.37
CA ARG A 172 6.04 14.88 -0.95
C ARG A 172 5.32 13.75 -1.64
N LEU A 173 4.77 14.07 -2.78
CA LEU A 173 4.24 13.13 -3.77
C LEU A 173 5.06 13.31 -5.04
N MET A 174 5.77 12.29 -5.47
CA MET A 174 6.46 12.26 -6.74
C MET A 174 6.04 11.01 -7.51
N ILE A 175 5.49 11.20 -8.71
CA ILE A 175 5.18 10.12 -9.62
C ILE A 175 5.80 10.41 -10.95
N LYS A 176 6.45 9.40 -11.50
CA LYS A 176 7.02 9.41 -12.84
C LYS A 176 6.46 8.24 -13.62
N SER A 177 5.98 8.50 -14.82
CA SER A 177 5.67 7.46 -15.77
C SER A 177 6.52 7.62 -17.02
N SER A 178 6.86 6.49 -17.65
CA SER A 178 7.47 6.39 -18.97
C SER A 178 6.59 5.50 -19.81
N ALA A 179 6.28 5.99 -21.02
CA ALA A 179 5.55 5.27 -22.05
C ALA A 179 6.22 5.51 -23.40
N PRO A 180 6.01 4.65 -24.42
CA PRO A 180 6.65 4.79 -25.73
C PRO A 180 6.44 6.14 -26.43
N GLN A 181 5.32 6.79 -26.14
CA GLN A 181 4.94 8.05 -26.79
C GLN A 181 4.90 9.25 -25.86
N LEU A 182 4.82 9.06 -24.54
CA LEU A 182 4.69 10.16 -23.57
C LEU A 182 5.15 9.73 -22.18
N GLY A 183 5.98 10.56 -21.56
CA GLY A 183 6.29 10.48 -20.14
C GLY A 183 5.49 11.52 -19.35
N SER A 184 5.11 11.23 -18.11
CA SER A 184 4.48 12.18 -17.20
C SER A 184 5.23 12.29 -15.88
N PHE A 185 5.12 13.46 -15.25
CA PHE A 185 5.71 13.73 -13.96
C PHE A 185 4.74 14.54 -13.11
N ILE A 186 4.43 14.04 -11.92
CA ILE A 186 3.52 14.68 -10.97
C ILE A 186 4.26 14.94 -9.68
N ILE A 187 4.14 16.16 -9.18
CA ILE A 187 4.57 16.56 -7.83
C ILE A 187 3.37 17.17 -7.11
N GLY A 188 3.18 16.80 -5.85
CA GLY A 188 2.07 17.33 -5.06
C GLY A 188 2.29 17.22 -3.57
N ARG A 189 1.39 17.89 -2.85
CA ARG A 189 1.19 17.78 -1.40
C ARG A 189 -0.30 17.55 -1.15
N TYR A 190 -0.63 16.72 -0.18
CA TYR A 190 -2.02 16.40 0.11
C TYR A 190 -2.22 16.11 1.60
N ASP A 191 -3.24 16.69 2.21
CA ASP A 191 -3.61 16.45 3.60
C ASP A 191 -4.67 15.34 3.67
N LEU A 192 -4.34 14.24 4.34
CA LEU A 192 -5.23 13.08 4.48
C LEU A 192 -6.43 13.36 5.41
N THR A 193 -6.42 14.44 6.17
CA THR A 193 -7.47 14.77 7.14
C THR A 193 -8.56 15.67 6.56
N THR A 194 -8.18 16.56 5.66
CA THR A 194 -9.07 17.57 5.07
C THR A 194 -9.51 17.24 3.65
N GLY A 195 -8.76 16.39 2.94
CA GLY A 195 -9.04 15.99 1.55
C GLY A 195 -8.47 16.96 0.55
#